data_1d2432687c69c1ca8db3c5d0b3d47e70
#
_entry.id   1d2432687c69c1ca8db3c5d0b3d47e70
#
_cell.length_a   1.000
_cell.length_b   1.000
_cell.length_c   1.000
_cell.angle_alpha   90.00
_cell.angle_beta   90.00
_cell.angle_gamma   90.00
#
_symmetry.space_group_name_H-M   'P 1'
#
loop_
_entity.id
_entity.type
_entity.pdbx_description
1 polymer ?
#
loop_
_entity_poly.entity_id
_entity_poly.type
_entity_poly.pdbx_seq_one_letter_code
_entity_poly.pdbx_strand_id
1 'polypeptide(L)'
;MTDSQEEPLNNSLTESEPVEDTTAKDDGEIHSGVGVLDKTVKILDALESGPSTLGQLVAATGLARPTAHRLAIALERHRFVLRDQHGRFVLGSRFAELAAAAGEDRLLTAAGPILQTLLDRTGESAQIYRRQGDQRVCIAAVERTSGLRDSI
;
A
#
# COMPACT_ATOMS: atom_id res chain seq x y z
N MET A 1 75.14 -28.96 -10.82
CA MET A 1 74.23 -29.99 -10.34
C MET A 1 73.19 -29.30 -9.52
N THR A 2 72.14 -28.87 -10.16
CA THR A 2 71.15 -28.03 -9.55
C THR A 2 69.82 -28.61 -10.02
N ASP A 3 69.15 -29.24 -9.10
CA ASP A 3 67.88 -29.87 -9.37
C ASP A 3 66.75 -28.84 -9.03
N SER A 4 66.09 -28.40 -10.06
CA SER A 4 64.97 -27.47 -9.95
C SER A 4 63.70 -28.28 -9.94
N GLN A 5 63.07 -28.40 -8.78
CA GLN A 5 61.72 -28.95 -8.68
C GLN A 5 60.67 -27.84 -8.90
N GLU A 6 60.00 -27.91 -10.00
CA GLU A 6 58.80 -27.10 -10.28
C GLU A 6 57.60 -27.70 -9.53
N GLU A 7 56.96 -26.95 -8.62
CA GLU A 7 55.68 -27.29 -8.07
C GLU A 7 54.58 -26.92 -9.08
N PRO A 8 53.59 -27.79 -9.27
CA PRO A 8 52.42 -27.45 -10.09
C PRO A 8 51.42 -26.62 -9.32
N LEU A 9 51.04 -25.47 -9.89
CA LEU A 9 49.94 -24.61 -9.49
C LEU A 9 48.61 -25.38 -9.46
N ASN A 10 48.09 -25.61 -8.28
CA ASN A 10 46.75 -26.14 -8.06
C ASN A 10 45.69 -25.07 -8.32
N ASN A 11 45.13 -25.07 -9.51
CA ASN A 11 44.02 -24.23 -9.90
C ASN A 11 42.70 -24.81 -9.38
N SER A 12 42.37 -24.53 -8.13
CA SER A 12 41.06 -24.89 -7.56
C SER A 12 40.00 -23.97 -8.19
N LEU A 13 39.37 -24.44 -9.22
CA LEU A 13 38.12 -23.87 -9.73
C LEU A 13 37.07 -23.98 -8.66
N THR A 14 36.72 -22.84 -8.10
CA THR A 14 35.59 -22.69 -7.18
C THR A 14 34.33 -22.96 -8.00
N GLU A 15 33.69 -24.10 -7.76
CA GLU A 15 32.37 -24.42 -8.24
C GLU A 15 31.41 -23.39 -7.64
N SER A 16 30.87 -22.53 -8.50
CA SER A 16 29.73 -21.68 -8.18
C SER A 16 28.51 -22.56 -8.02
N GLU A 17 28.03 -22.68 -6.79
CA GLU A 17 26.74 -23.29 -6.50
C GLU A 17 25.63 -22.58 -7.27
N PRO A 18 24.68 -23.32 -7.85
CA PRO A 18 23.54 -22.71 -8.52
C PRO A 18 22.67 -22.02 -7.47
N VAL A 19 22.45 -20.70 -7.68
CA VAL A 19 21.43 -19.94 -6.95
C VAL A 19 20.09 -20.60 -7.29
N GLU A 20 19.49 -21.29 -6.32
CA GLU A 20 18.12 -21.79 -6.45
C GLU A 20 17.20 -20.61 -6.69
N ASP A 21 16.75 -20.50 -7.91
CA ASP A 21 15.64 -19.63 -8.33
C ASP A 21 14.36 -20.16 -7.66
N THR A 22 14.10 -19.65 -6.46
CA THR A 22 12.84 -19.88 -5.75
C THR A 22 11.77 -19.07 -6.47
N THR A 23 11.24 -19.63 -7.55
CA THR A 23 9.99 -19.17 -8.16
C THR A 23 8.86 -19.39 -7.15
N ALA A 24 8.74 -18.46 -6.21
CA ALA A 24 7.57 -18.33 -5.36
C ALA A 24 6.37 -18.00 -6.26
N LYS A 25 5.29 -18.75 -6.10
CA LYS A 25 3.99 -18.49 -6.71
C LYS A 25 3.61 -17.03 -6.49
N ASP A 26 3.49 -16.30 -7.57
CA ASP A 26 2.98 -14.94 -7.63
C ASP A 26 1.46 -14.99 -7.39
N ASP A 27 1.05 -14.86 -6.12
CA ASP A 27 -0.35 -14.70 -5.72
C ASP A 27 -0.80 -13.23 -5.81
N GLY A 28 -0.13 -12.38 -6.58
CA GLY A 28 -0.43 -10.95 -6.72
C GLY A 28 -0.04 -10.12 -5.49
N GLU A 29 0.65 -10.70 -4.53
CA GLU A 29 1.13 -10.00 -3.33
C GLU A 29 2.44 -9.27 -3.65
N ILE A 30 2.44 -7.95 -3.46
CA ILE A 30 3.63 -7.12 -3.69
C ILE A 30 4.66 -7.42 -2.60
N HIS A 31 5.80 -7.99 -3.00
CA HIS A 31 6.95 -8.20 -2.11
C HIS A 31 8.01 -7.14 -2.37
N SER A 32 8.34 -6.36 -1.32
CA SER A 32 9.36 -5.30 -1.41
C SER A 32 10.80 -5.83 -1.29
N GLY A 33 10.99 -7.09 -0.91
CA GLY A 33 12.28 -7.67 -0.50
C GLY A 33 12.72 -7.26 0.91
N VAL A 34 11.95 -6.40 1.59
CA VAL A 34 12.19 -5.97 2.97
C VAL A 34 11.12 -6.55 3.88
N GLY A 35 11.37 -7.74 4.40
CA GLY A 35 10.35 -8.54 5.10
C GLY A 35 9.67 -7.86 6.30
N VAL A 36 10.30 -6.88 6.95
CA VAL A 36 9.63 -6.10 7.99
C VAL A 36 8.63 -5.11 7.39
N LEU A 37 8.93 -4.51 6.25
CA LEU A 37 8.04 -3.60 5.55
C LEU A 37 6.82 -4.35 5.03
N ASP A 38 7.02 -5.49 4.36
CA ASP A 38 5.93 -6.31 3.83
C ASP A 38 4.97 -6.74 4.94
N LYS A 39 5.50 -7.20 6.10
CA LYS A 39 4.68 -7.54 7.28
C LYS A 39 3.94 -6.34 7.87
N THR A 40 4.56 -5.16 7.81
CA THR A 40 3.95 -3.93 8.31
C THR A 40 2.78 -3.51 7.41
N VAL A 41 2.96 -3.57 6.10
CA VAL A 41 1.91 -3.30 5.12
C VAL A 41 0.73 -4.25 5.30
N LYS A 42 0.94 -5.56 5.46
CA LYS A 42 -0.13 -6.53 5.77
C LYS A 42 -1.00 -6.14 6.98
N ILE A 43 -0.39 -5.58 8.02
CA ILE A 43 -1.15 -5.10 9.20
C ILE A 43 -2.00 -3.89 8.83
N LEU A 44 -1.46 -2.95 8.05
CA LEU A 44 -2.18 -1.75 7.63
C LEU A 44 -3.36 -2.12 6.71
N ASP A 45 -3.14 -3.00 5.74
CA ASP A 45 -4.17 -3.50 4.82
C ASP A 45 -5.32 -4.19 5.60
N ALA A 46 -4.99 -4.99 6.61
CA ALA A 46 -5.99 -5.61 7.47
C ALA A 46 -6.83 -4.58 8.24
N LEU A 47 -6.27 -3.42 8.56
CA LEU A 47 -6.97 -2.33 9.26
C LEU A 47 -7.80 -1.43 8.33
N GLU A 48 -7.58 -1.49 7.01
CA GLU A 48 -8.46 -0.79 6.03
C GLU A 48 -9.89 -1.32 6.11
N SER A 49 -10.07 -2.60 6.40
CA SER A 49 -11.39 -3.21 6.57
C SER A 49 -12.11 -2.80 7.86
N GLY A 50 -11.43 -2.12 8.78
CA GLY A 50 -11.99 -1.59 10.01
C GLY A 50 -11.26 -1.99 11.30
N PRO A 51 -11.81 -1.61 12.45
CA PRO A 51 -11.21 -1.86 13.76
C PRO A 51 -10.98 -3.35 14.04
N SER A 52 -9.75 -3.72 14.41
CA SER A 52 -9.36 -5.12 14.60
C SER A 52 -8.67 -5.37 15.94
N THR A 53 -9.01 -6.47 16.59
CA THR A 53 -8.27 -7.00 17.74
C THR A 53 -6.98 -7.64 17.29
N LEU A 54 -6.02 -7.86 18.20
CA LEU A 54 -4.79 -8.58 17.87
C LEU A 54 -5.06 -9.98 17.28
N GLY A 55 -6.08 -10.67 17.77
CA GLY A 55 -6.45 -11.98 17.24
C GLY A 55 -6.94 -11.93 15.79
N GLN A 56 -7.72 -10.90 15.45
CA GLN A 56 -8.20 -10.67 14.08
C GLN A 56 -7.03 -10.28 13.16
N LEU A 57 -6.10 -9.43 13.60
CA LEU A 57 -4.89 -9.11 12.83
C LEU A 57 -4.05 -10.36 12.54
N VAL A 58 -3.85 -11.22 13.54
CA VAL A 58 -3.13 -12.49 13.35
C VAL A 58 -3.83 -13.38 12.32
N ALA A 59 -5.15 -13.50 12.40
CA ALA A 59 -5.92 -14.30 11.46
C ALA A 59 -5.89 -13.74 10.03
N ALA A 60 -6.01 -12.41 9.89
CA ALA A 60 -6.03 -11.75 8.59
C ALA A 60 -4.64 -11.72 7.90
N THR A 61 -3.56 -11.56 8.67
CA THR A 61 -2.20 -11.39 8.13
C THR A 61 -1.40 -12.68 8.05
N GLY A 62 -1.81 -13.73 8.74
CA GLY A 62 -1.03 -14.97 8.88
C GLY A 62 0.26 -14.81 9.71
N LEU A 63 0.51 -13.65 10.30
CA LEU A 63 1.71 -13.39 11.09
C LEU A 63 1.65 -14.10 12.44
N ALA A 64 2.81 -14.58 12.91
CA ALA A 64 2.92 -15.05 14.29
C ALA A 64 2.50 -13.96 15.29
N ARG A 65 1.73 -14.32 16.31
CA ARG A 65 1.16 -13.38 17.30
C ARG A 65 2.18 -12.42 17.91
N PRO A 66 3.39 -12.84 18.32
CA PRO A 66 4.42 -11.92 18.83
C PRO A 66 4.88 -10.89 17.78
N THR A 67 4.96 -11.31 16.53
CA THR A 67 5.36 -10.43 15.42
C THR A 67 4.28 -9.39 15.15
N ALA A 68 3.03 -9.81 14.98
CA ALA A 68 1.90 -8.90 14.78
C ALA A 68 1.77 -7.89 15.93
N HIS A 69 1.91 -8.36 17.18
CA HIS A 69 1.86 -7.48 18.34
C HIS A 69 2.98 -6.44 18.34
N ARG A 70 4.24 -6.86 18.12
CA ARG A 70 5.38 -5.92 18.08
C ARG A 70 5.24 -4.88 17.00
N LEU A 71 4.79 -5.28 15.80
CA LEU A 71 4.58 -4.35 14.69
C LEU A 71 3.41 -3.40 14.97
N ALA A 72 2.30 -3.88 15.50
CA ALA A 72 1.17 -3.03 15.85
C ALA A 72 1.54 -1.98 16.92
N ILE A 73 2.32 -2.36 17.95
CA ILE A 73 2.82 -1.42 18.95
C ILE A 73 3.83 -0.43 18.35
N ALA A 74 4.69 -0.87 17.44
CA ALA A 74 5.62 0.04 16.76
C ALA A 74 4.86 1.06 15.90
N LEU A 75 3.85 0.63 15.16
CA LEU A 75 2.97 1.50 14.38
C LEU A 75 2.17 2.47 15.27
N GLU A 76 1.73 2.02 16.44
CA GLU A 76 1.03 2.86 17.43
C GLU A 76 1.93 3.98 17.94
N ARG A 77 3.21 3.69 18.24
CA ARG A 77 4.19 4.71 18.66
C ARG A 77 4.43 5.78 17.60
N HIS A 78 4.33 5.42 16.34
CA HIS A 78 4.46 6.35 15.21
C HIS A 78 3.13 6.95 14.74
N ARG A 79 2.03 6.70 15.45
CA ARG A 79 0.68 7.19 15.15
C ARG A 79 0.10 6.72 13.80
N PHE A 80 0.69 5.69 13.20
CA PHE A 80 0.10 5.01 12.05
C PHE A 80 -1.09 4.14 12.45
N VAL A 81 -1.08 3.67 13.69
CA VAL A 81 -2.17 2.89 14.29
C VAL A 81 -2.54 3.55 15.62
N LEU A 82 -3.78 3.49 16.01
CA LEU A 82 -4.30 3.93 17.30
C LEU A 82 -5.15 2.81 17.91
N ARG A 83 -5.57 3.01 19.15
CA ARG A 83 -6.58 2.16 19.78
C ARG A 83 -7.88 2.92 19.93
N ASP A 84 -8.97 2.26 19.58
CA ASP A 84 -10.30 2.77 19.84
C ASP A 84 -10.68 2.58 21.34
N GLN A 85 -11.87 3.06 21.70
CA GLN A 85 -12.41 2.94 23.06
C GLN A 85 -12.60 1.49 23.54
N HIS A 86 -12.57 0.52 22.63
CA HIS A 86 -12.66 -0.92 22.93
C HIS A 86 -11.30 -1.62 22.93
N GLY A 87 -10.20 -0.86 22.79
CA GLY A 87 -8.83 -1.37 22.73
C GLY A 87 -8.47 -2.06 21.41
N ARG A 88 -9.30 -1.94 20.37
CA ARG A 88 -9.03 -2.46 19.04
C ARG A 88 -8.11 -1.52 18.28
N PHE A 89 -7.26 -2.07 17.44
CA PHE A 89 -6.40 -1.31 16.54
C PHE A 89 -7.21 -0.70 15.40
N VAL A 90 -6.92 0.55 15.07
CA VAL A 90 -7.50 1.32 13.97
C VAL A 90 -6.41 2.10 13.26
N LEU A 91 -6.63 2.50 12.00
CA LEU A 91 -5.70 3.40 11.30
C LEU A 91 -5.59 4.73 12.03
N GLY A 92 -4.36 5.23 12.16
CA GLY A 92 -4.04 6.43 12.92
C GLY A 92 -4.03 7.71 12.10
N SER A 93 -3.97 8.85 12.79
CA SER A 93 -4.00 10.19 12.20
C SER A 93 -2.78 10.51 11.31
N ARG A 94 -1.67 9.77 11.48
CA ARG A 94 -0.46 10.00 10.69
C ARG A 94 -0.68 9.88 9.20
N PHE A 95 -1.62 9.04 8.76
CA PHE A 95 -1.99 8.91 7.35
C PHE A 95 -2.58 10.19 6.78
N ALA A 96 -3.46 10.85 7.53
CA ALA A 96 -4.03 12.14 7.10
C ALA A 96 -2.95 13.23 6.98
N GLU A 97 -2.00 13.27 7.91
CA GLU A 97 -0.86 14.19 7.87
C GLU A 97 0.03 13.94 6.65
N LEU A 98 0.32 12.67 6.35
CA LEU A 98 1.14 12.30 5.20
C LEU A 98 0.41 12.54 3.87
N ALA A 99 -0.87 12.24 3.78
CA ALA A 99 -1.69 12.51 2.62
C ALA A 99 -1.70 14.02 2.30
N ALA A 100 -1.90 14.86 3.31
CA ALA A 100 -1.83 16.30 3.15
C ALA A 100 -0.43 16.76 2.68
N ALA A 101 0.63 16.20 3.26
CA ALA A 101 2.01 16.54 2.89
C ALA A 101 2.39 16.01 1.48
N ALA A 102 1.87 14.86 1.09
CA ALA A 102 2.10 14.28 -0.23
C ALA A 102 1.41 15.05 -1.37
N GLY A 103 0.55 16.02 -1.03
CA GLY A 103 -0.16 16.82 -2.03
C GLY A 103 -1.19 16.01 -2.81
N GLU A 104 -1.76 14.98 -2.20
CA GLU A 104 -2.85 14.19 -2.82
C GLU A 104 -4.04 15.06 -3.24
N ASP A 105 -4.16 16.22 -2.65
CA ASP A 105 -5.18 17.22 -2.96
C ASP A 105 -4.95 17.98 -4.28
N ARG A 106 -3.79 17.87 -4.93
CA ARG A 106 -3.55 18.62 -6.17
C ARG A 106 -4.51 18.20 -7.29
N LEU A 107 -4.81 16.90 -7.38
CA LEU A 107 -5.78 16.41 -8.35
C LEU A 107 -7.19 16.85 -7.97
N LEU A 108 -7.58 16.72 -6.71
CA LEU A 108 -8.89 17.19 -6.20
C LEU A 108 -9.05 18.69 -6.34
N THR A 109 -8.05 19.47 -5.94
CA THR A 109 -8.04 20.92 -6.08
C THR A 109 -8.14 21.36 -7.54
N ALA A 110 -7.46 20.68 -8.45
CA ALA A 110 -7.51 20.97 -9.88
C ALA A 110 -8.80 20.44 -10.55
N ALA A 111 -9.36 19.35 -10.05
CA ALA A 111 -10.52 18.69 -10.64
C ALA A 111 -11.78 19.55 -10.62
N GLY A 112 -12.06 20.22 -9.50
CA GLY A 112 -13.29 21.01 -9.35
C GLY A 112 -13.48 22.04 -10.46
N PRO A 113 -12.57 22.99 -10.66
CA PRO A 113 -12.67 23.99 -11.73
C PRO A 113 -12.73 23.39 -13.14
N ILE A 114 -12.00 22.29 -13.38
CA ILE A 114 -11.99 21.62 -14.69
C ILE A 114 -13.33 20.96 -14.96
N LEU A 115 -13.89 20.24 -13.99
CA LEU A 115 -15.18 19.59 -14.12
C LEU A 115 -16.29 20.63 -14.30
N GLN A 116 -16.25 21.74 -13.57
CA GLN A 116 -17.22 22.83 -13.73
C GLN A 116 -17.14 23.43 -15.14
N THR A 117 -15.93 23.68 -15.64
CA THR A 117 -15.74 24.16 -17.01
C THR A 117 -16.30 23.18 -18.06
N LEU A 118 -16.13 21.88 -17.83
CA LEU A 118 -16.71 20.84 -18.70
C LEU A 118 -18.23 20.89 -18.67
N LEU A 119 -18.83 20.93 -17.49
CA LEU A 119 -20.26 21.05 -17.32
C LEU A 119 -20.81 22.30 -18.03
N ASP A 120 -20.18 23.47 -17.83
CA ASP A 120 -20.60 24.73 -18.42
C ASP A 120 -20.53 24.72 -19.96
N ARG A 121 -19.54 24.04 -20.53
CA ARG A 121 -19.34 23.96 -21.99
C ARG A 121 -20.17 22.91 -22.66
N THR A 122 -20.44 21.81 -22.01
CA THR A 122 -21.13 20.65 -22.61
C THR A 122 -22.58 20.52 -22.17
N GLY A 123 -22.92 21.09 -21.00
CA GLY A 123 -24.20 20.87 -20.35
C GLY A 123 -24.37 19.47 -19.76
N GLU A 124 -23.31 18.67 -19.73
CA GLU A 124 -23.35 17.29 -19.28
C GLU A 124 -22.61 17.10 -17.94
N SER A 125 -23.09 16.17 -17.13
CA SER A 125 -22.43 15.79 -15.87
C SER A 125 -21.04 15.24 -16.16
N ALA A 126 -20.06 15.59 -15.30
CA ALA A 126 -18.69 15.13 -15.44
C ALA A 126 -18.16 14.58 -14.12
N GLN A 127 -17.37 13.52 -14.19
CA GLN A 127 -16.82 12.83 -13.03
C GLN A 127 -15.37 12.45 -13.26
N ILE A 128 -14.55 12.50 -12.20
CA ILE A 128 -13.18 12.00 -12.20
C ILE A 128 -13.11 10.78 -11.30
N TYR A 129 -12.47 9.73 -11.81
CA TYR A 129 -12.21 8.50 -11.10
C TYR A 129 -10.71 8.29 -10.94
N ARG A 130 -10.31 7.78 -9.77
CA ARG A 130 -8.97 7.27 -9.52
C ARG A 130 -9.02 5.74 -9.53
N ARG A 131 -8.07 5.11 -10.21
CA ARG A 131 -7.88 3.66 -10.09
C ARG A 131 -7.20 3.36 -8.75
N GLN A 132 -7.80 2.47 -7.97
CA GLN A 132 -7.26 1.98 -6.70
C GLN A 132 -7.31 0.45 -6.73
N GLY A 133 -6.16 -0.17 -7.01
CA GLY A 133 -6.10 -1.60 -7.31
C GLY A 133 -6.97 -1.95 -8.53
N ASP A 134 -7.94 -2.83 -8.33
CA ASP A 134 -8.91 -3.26 -9.36
C ASP A 134 -10.19 -2.42 -9.39
N GLN A 135 -10.31 -1.46 -8.49
CA GLN A 135 -11.51 -0.62 -8.36
C GLN A 135 -11.29 0.78 -8.93
N ARG A 136 -12.39 1.41 -9.33
CA ARG A 136 -12.47 2.83 -9.65
C ARG A 136 -13.20 3.56 -8.55
N VAL A 137 -12.55 4.53 -7.94
CA VAL A 137 -13.15 5.38 -6.90
C VAL A 137 -13.44 6.74 -7.51
N CYS A 138 -14.70 7.20 -7.44
CA CYS A 138 -15.05 8.55 -7.84
C CYS A 138 -14.47 9.53 -6.82
N ILE A 139 -13.60 10.43 -7.27
CA ILE A 139 -12.93 11.39 -6.41
C ILE A 139 -13.51 12.80 -6.52
N ALA A 140 -14.19 13.12 -7.62
CA ALA A 140 -14.92 14.35 -7.80
C ALA A 140 -16.01 14.16 -8.86
N ALA A 141 -17.14 14.85 -8.70
CA ALA A 141 -18.25 14.87 -9.63
C ALA A 141 -18.89 16.25 -9.66
N VAL A 142 -19.35 16.64 -10.83
CA VAL A 142 -20.30 17.75 -11.03
C VAL A 142 -21.50 17.23 -11.80
N GLU A 143 -22.68 17.56 -11.34
CA GLU A 143 -23.91 17.05 -11.93
C GLU A 143 -24.65 18.20 -12.62
N ARG A 144 -25.28 17.86 -13.75
CA ARG A 144 -26.22 18.73 -14.40
C ARG A 144 -27.43 18.94 -13.48
N THR A 145 -27.69 20.18 -13.11
CA THR A 145 -28.94 20.54 -12.42
C THR A 145 -30.06 20.38 -13.43
N SER A 146 -30.74 19.25 -13.45
CA SER A 146 -31.98 19.09 -14.20
C SER A 146 -33.03 19.94 -13.47
N GLY A 147 -33.31 21.11 -13.99
CA GLY A 147 -34.50 21.82 -13.60
C GLY A 147 -35.71 20.96 -13.97
N LEU A 148 -36.33 20.34 -12.96
CA LEU A 148 -37.71 19.91 -13.08
C LEU A 148 -38.52 21.18 -13.43
N ARG A 149 -38.77 21.36 -14.71
CA ARG A 149 -39.86 22.26 -15.09
C ARG A 149 -41.14 21.47 -14.80
N ASP A 150 -41.74 21.81 -13.68
CA ASP A 150 -43.16 21.58 -13.48
C ASP A 150 -43.87 22.26 -14.67
N SER A 151 -44.27 21.47 -15.63
CA SER A 151 -45.27 21.93 -16.60
C SER A 151 -46.64 21.70 -15.96
N ILE A 152 -47.26 22.78 -15.61
CA ILE A 152 -48.69 22.84 -15.27
C ILE A 152 -49.52 22.52 -16.53
#